data_29bcc9d76c596e36138ec81ea7ba3380
#
_entry.id   29bcc9d76c596e36138ec81ea7ba3380
#
_cell.length_a   1.000
_cell.length_b   1.000
_cell.length_c   1.000
_cell.angle_alpha   90.00
_cell.angle_beta   90.00
_cell.angle_gamma   90.00
#
_symmetry.space_group_name_H-M   'P 1'
#
loop_
_entity.id
_entity.type
_entity.pdbx_description
1 polymer ?
#
loop_
_entity_poly.entity_id
_entity_poly.type
_entity_poly.pdbx_seq_one_letter_code
_entity_poly.pdbx_strand_id
1 'polypeptide(L)'
;VRATVPLITQPMFFEVHRMSVFTPRSLDIDVVLDLMIHDLDIVLSFVKSPVEEVRAVGLPILSGKTDIANVRIEFASGCVANFTASRVSTERIRKLRFFQPRQYISIDYGRQDVVAFTVGDSSPQATPSVNPQIGMLKPSVTSEEPLRAELRAFLDAVRRRSTPVVTLEDGRRALALALNIVTDIHQHGSRINLEKLTRS
;
A
#
# COMPACT_ATOMS: atom_id res chain seq x y z
N VAL A 1 3.27 10.32 -0.93
CA VAL A 1 4.41 9.52 -0.42
C VAL A 1 5.54 10.44 0.06
N ARG A 2 6.18 11.28 -0.79
CA ARG A 2 7.33 12.11 -0.38
C ARG A 2 7.07 12.96 0.86
N ALA A 3 5.89 13.57 0.98
CA ALA A 3 5.51 14.40 2.11
C ALA A 3 5.38 13.62 3.44
N THR A 4 5.26 12.29 3.38
CA THR A 4 5.16 11.45 4.59
C THR A 4 6.51 10.90 5.07
N VAL A 5 7.55 10.89 4.23
CA VAL A 5 8.87 10.36 4.60
C VAL A 5 9.42 10.96 5.91
N PRO A 6 9.33 12.30 6.14
CA PRO A 6 9.79 12.90 7.39
C PRO A 6 8.97 12.52 8.63
N LEU A 7 7.76 11.95 8.42
CA LEU A 7 6.84 11.58 9.51
C LEU A 7 7.02 10.11 9.93
N ILE A 8 7.76 9.32 9.13
CA ILE A 8 7.93 7.89 9.39
C ILE A 8 8.97 7.71 10.50
N THR A 9 8.56 7.03 11.56
CA THR A 9 9.44 6.66 12.69
C THR A 9 9.55 5.14 12.81
N GLN A 10 8.50 4.52 13.32
CA GLN A 10 8.42 3.08 13.53
C GLN A 10 7.02 2.59 13.12
N PRO A 11 6.75 2.40 11.81
CA PRO A 11 5.47 1.88 11.38
C PRO A 11 5.21 0.49 11.95
N MET A 12 4.01 0.31 12.53
CA MET A 12 3.59 -0.95 13.15
C MET A 12 2.47 -1.63 12.41
N PHE A 13 1.61 -0.84 11.76
CA PHE A 13 0.46 -1.37 11.06
C PHE A 13 0.10 -0.51 9.85
N PHE A 14 -0.21 -1.18 8.71
CA PHE A 14 -0.69 -0.54 7.48
C PHE A 14 -2.05 -1.08 7.08
N GLU A 15 -2.92 -0.19 6.63
CA GLU A 15 -4.15 -0.48 5.90
C GLU A 15 -4.09 0.15 4.51
N VAL A 16 -4.20 -0.66 3.48
CA VAL A 16 -4.09 -0.20 2.09
C VAL A 16 -5.30 -0.65 1.28
N HIS A 17 -5.97 0.30 0.66
CA HIS A 17 -7.13 0.05 -0.19
C HIS A 17 -6.90 0.66 -1.58
N ARG A 18 -6.90 -0.20 -2.61
CA ARG A 18 -6.87 0.19 -4.01
C ARG A 18 -8.02 -0.44 -4.75
N MET A 19 -9.10 0.31 -4.86
CA MET A 19 -10.33 -0.11 -5.52
C MET A 19 -10.54 0.67 -6.80
N SER A 20 -10.94 -0.01 -7.87
CA SER A 20 -11.24 0.59 -9.16
C SER A 20 -12.61 0.13 -9.64
N VAL A 21 -13.32 1.02 -10.29
CA VAL A 21 -14.51 0.65 -11.05
C VAL A 21 -14.09 -0.22 -12.22
N PHE A 22 -14.91 -1.21 -12.53
CA PHE A 22 -14.64 -2.10 -13.65
C PHE A 22 -14.39 -1.34 -14.95
N THR A 23 -13.34 -1.75 -15.64
CA THR A 23 -13.02 -1.32 -17.00
C THR A 23 -12.56 -2.55 -17.78
N PRO A 24 -12.88 -2.70 -19.09
CA PRO A 24 -12.49 -3.85 -19.91
C PRO A 24 -10.99 -3.81 -20.28
N ARG A 25 -10.12 -3.46 -19.32
CA ARG A 25 -8.67 -3.37 -19.49
C ARG A 25 -7.99 -4.30 -18.50
N SER A 26 -6.84 -4.85 -18.90
CA SER A 26 -5.98 -5.70 -18.05
C SER A 26 -6.71 -6.91 -17.43
N LEU A 27 -7.67 -7.51 -18.17
CA LEU A 27 -8.41 -8.69 -17.73
C LEU A 27 -7.60 -10.00 -17.84
N ASP A 28 -6.47 -9.94 -18.50
CA ASP A 28 -5.50 -11.00 -18.70
C ASP A 28 -4.45 -11.10 -17.58
N ILE A 29 -4.49 -10.18 -16.62
CA ILE A 29 -3.51 -10.05 -15.53
C ILE A 29 -4.22 -10.04 -14.16
N ASP A 30 -3.59 -10.60 -13.13
CA ASP A 30 -4.12 -10.58 -11.76
C ASP A 30 -4.11 -9.15 -11.17
N VAL A 31 -5.14 -8.80 -10.39
CA VAL A 31 -5.26 -7.49 -9.72
C VAL A 31 -4.07 -7.18 -8.80
N VAL A 32 -3.37 -8.20 -8.33
CA VAL A 32 -2.15 -8.06 -7.54
C VAL A 32 -1.04 -7.42 -8.36
N LEU A 33 -0.85 -7.88 -9.60
CA LEU A 33 0.19 -7.38 -10.50
C LEU A 33 -0.21 -6.07 -11.19
N ASP A 34 -1.53 -5.85 -11.43
CA ASP A 34 -2.04 -4.64 -12.09
C ASP A 34 -2.17 -3.45 -11.12
N LEU A 35 -2.67 -3.70 -9.91
CA LEU A 35 -3.00 -2.65 -8.96
C LEU A 35 -2.18 -2.69 -7.67
N MET A 36 -2.13 -3.83 -6.99
CA MET A 36 -1.55 -3.93 -5.64
C MET A 36 -0.04 -3.71 -5.62
N ILE A 37 0.67 -4.08 -6.68
CA ILE A 37 2.13 -3.98 -6.76
C ILE A 37 2.66 -2.58 -6.46
N HIS A 38 1.92 -1.53 -6.84
CA HIS A 38 2.30 -0.15 -6.55
C HIS A 38 2.27 0.17 -5.04
N ASP A 39 1.31 -0.42 -4.33
CA ASP A 39 1.19 -0.23 -2.88
C ASP A 39 2.19 -1.10 -2.12
N LEU A 40 2.50 -2.29 -2.65
CA LEU A 40 3.57 -3.14 -2.13
C LEU A 40 4.91 -2.42 -2.17
N ASP A 41 5.25 -1.78 -3.30
CA ASP A 41 6.47 -0.99 -3.45
C ASP A 41 6.54 0.14 -2.40
N ILE A 42 5.45 0.87 -2.20
CA ILE A 42 5.39 1.95 -1.23
C ILE A 42 5.60 1.43 0.20
N VAL A 43 4.89 0.37 0.60
CA VAL A 43 5.03 -0.19 1.95
C VAL A 43 6.44 -0.76 2.17
N LEU A 44 7.00 -1.47 1.19
CA LEU A 44 8.39 -1.96 1.23
C LEU A 44 9.41 -0.82 1.33
N SER A 45 9.10 0.36 0.79
CA SER A 45 9.94 1.54 0.95
C SER A 45 9.92 2.12 2.37
N PHE A 46 8.82 1.94 3.09
CA PHE A 46 8.62 2.43 4.46
C PHE A 46 9.12 1.42 5.51
N VAL A 47 8.88 0.12 5.29
CA VAL A 47 9.28 -0.95 6.21
C VAL A 47 10.62 -1.52 5.76
N LYS A 48 11.69 -1.22 6.53
CA LYS A 48 13.07 -1.67 6.25
C LYS A 48 13.38 -3.03 6.88
N SER A 49 12.40 -3.93 6.87
CA SER A 49 12.49 -5.26 7.46
C SER A 49 12.10 -6.33 6.44
N PRO A 50 12.65 -7.54 6.50
CA PRO A 50 12.24 -8.64 5.65
C PRO A 50 10.77 -9.02 5.87
N VAL A 51 10.12 -9.51 4.82
CA VAL A 51 8.81 -10.17 4.91
C VAL A 51 9.03 -11.53 5.56
N GLU A 52 8.24 -11.86 6.58
CA GLU A 52 8.27 -13.12 7.32
C GLU A 52 7.13 -14.04 6.91
N GLU A 53 5.92 -13.49 6.84
CA GLU A 53 4.72 -14.26 6.45
C GLU A 53 3.87 -13.49 5.45
N VAL A 54 3.26 -14.23 4.52
CA VAL A 54 2.23 -13.74 3.59
C VAL A 54 1.02 -14.65 3.69
N ARG A 55 -0.17 -14.06 3.84
CA ARG A 55 -1.45 -14.75 3.73
C ARG A 55 -2.32 -14.01 2.74
N ALA A 56 -2.74 -14.69 1.69
CA ALA A 56 -3.49 -14.08 0.62
C ALA A 56 -4.72 -14.90 0.23
N VAL A 57 -5.80 -14.17 -0.06
CA VAL A 57 -6.99 -14.71 -0.70
C VAL A 57 -7.35 -13.86 -1.91
N GLY A 58 -7.86 -14.48 -2.94
CA GLY A 58 -8.29 -13.78 -4.15
C GLY A 58 -9.35 -14.55 -4.90
N LEU A 59 -10.20 -13.82 -5.61
CA LEU A 59 -11.32 -14.39 -6.34
C LEU A 59 -11.38 -13.83 -7.76
N PRO A 60 -11.65 -14.67 -8.76
CA PRO A 60 -12.11 -14.27 -10.07
C PRO A 60 -13.61 -13.94 -9.98
N ILE A 61 -14.02 -12.76 -10.41
CA ILE A 61 -15.43 -12.31 -10.40
C ILE A 61 -15.93 -12.09 -11.82
N LEU A 62 -15.17 -11.39 -12.64
CA LEU A 62 -15.54 -11.01 -14.01
C LEU A 62 -14.54 -11.52 -15.06
N SER A 63 -13.33 -11.84 -14.66
CA SER A 63 -12.28 -12.32 -15.54
C SER A 63 -11.84 -13.75 -15.17
N GLY A 64 -11.01 -14.38 -16.01
CA GLY A 64 -10.35 -15.65 -15.67
C GLY A 64 -9.15 -15.48 -14.73
N LYS A 65 -8.91 -14.27 -14.22
CA LYS A 65 -7.83 -13.91 -13.30
C LYS A 65 -8.39 -13.41 -11.98
N THR A 66 -7.54 -13.19 -11.02
CA THR A 66 -7.94 -12.62 -9.73
C THR A 66 -8.40 -11.16 -9.93
N ASP A 67 -9.69 -10.88 -9.65
CA ASP A 67 -10.30 -9.54 -9.78
C ASP A 67 -10.36 -8.79 -8.45
N ILE A 68 -10.37 -9.51 -7.33
CA ILE A 68 -10.26 -8.98 -5.98
C ILE A 68 -9.27 -9.81 -5.19
N ALA A 69 -8.41 -9.17 -4.44
CA ALA A 69 -7.46 -9.81 -3.53
C ALA A 69 -7.41 -9.09 -2.18
N ASN A 70 -7.34 -9.88 -1.11
CA ASN A 70 -7.01 -9.40 0.23
C ASN A 70 -5.74 -10.11 0.71
N VAL A 71 -4.79 -9.34 1.21
CA VAL A 71 -3.46 -9.83 1.57
C VAL A 71 -3.05 -9.26 2.91
N ARG A 72 -2.56 -10.13 3.79
CA ARG A 72 -1.88 -9.78 5.04
C ARG A 72 -0.42 -10.17 4.94
N ILE A 73 0.45 -9.22 5.26
CA ILE A 73 1.90 -9.40 5.30
C ILE A 73 2.40 -9.11 6.70
N GLU A 74 3.22 -9.99 7.25
CA GLU A 74 3.95 -9.77 8.49
C GLU A 74 5.45 -9.60 8.19
N PHE A 75 6.05 -8.62 8.83
CA PHE A 75 7.48 -8.33 8.70
C PHE A 75 8.23 -8.76 9.96
N ALA A 76 9.48 -9.15 9.83
CA ALA A 76 10.33 -9.58 10.94
C ALA A 76 10.49 -8.50 12.05
N SER A 77 10.18 -7.23 11.74
CA SER A 77 10.10 -6.16 12.73
C SER A 77 8.83 -6.19 13.59
N GLY A 78 7.89 -7.10 13.32
CA GLY A 78 6.55 -7.13 13.93
C GLY A 78 5.56 -6.17 13.26
N CYS A 79 5.97 -5.42 12.25
CA CYS A 79 5.05 -4.60 11.45
C CYS A 79 4.12 -5.50 10.64
N VAL A 80 2.87 -5.10 10.53
CA VAL A 80 1.84 -5.80 9.75
C VAL A 80 1.26 -4.88 8.70
N ALA A 81 1.01 -5.41 7.49
CA ALA A 81 0.35 -4.66 6.43
C ALA A 81 -0.81 -5.47 5.83
N ASN A 82 -1.99 -4.86 5.79
CA ASN A 82 -3.18 -5.40 5.14
C ASN A 82 -3.44 -4.64 3.84
N PHE A 83 -3.63 -5.38 2.76
CA PHE A 83 -3.92 -4.83 1.44
C PHE A 83 -5.23 -5.38 0.92
N THR A 84 -6.05 -4.51 0.34
CA THR A 84 -7.20 -4.89 -0.46
C THR A 84 -7.11 -4.21 -1.82
N ALA A 85 -7.05 -5.01 -2.88
CA ALA A 85 -7.10 -4.52 -4.26
C ALA A 85 -8.29 -5.14 -4.98
N SER A 86 -9.06 -4.32 -5.70
CA SER A 86 -10.22 -4.75 -6.46
C SER A 86 -10.36 -3.93 -7.74
N ARG A 87 -10.68 -4.61 -8.85
CA ARG A 87 -11.10 -3.98 -10.12
C ARG A 87 -12.62 -4.04 -10.34
N VAL A 88 -13.35 -4.60 -9.36
CA VAL A 88 -14.80 -4.83 -9.43
C VAL A 88 -15.54 -4.08 -8.32
N SER A 89 -15.20 -2.82 -8.12
CA SER A 89 -15.81 -1.96 -7.11
C SER A 89 -16.73 -0.93 -7.72
N THR A 90 -17.67 -0.43 -6.92
CA THR A 90 -18.57 0.68 -7.29
C THR A 90 -17.89 2.05 -7.18
N GLU A 91 -16.80 2.12 -6.41
CA GLU A 91 -16.06 3.35 -6.13
C GLU A 91 -14.59 3.21 -6.47
N ARG A 92 -13.97 4.34 -6.78
CA ARG A 92 -12.52 4.43 -6.93
C ARG A 92 -11.88 4.91 -5.64
N ILE A 93 -11.18 4.00 -4.93
CA ILE A 93 -10.48 4.30 -3.68
C ILE A 93 -8.99 4.02 -3.88
N ARG A 94 -8.15 4.95 -3.46
CA ARG A 94 -6.69 4.82 -3.45
C ARG A 94 -6.15 5.42 -2.16
N LYS A 95 -6.17 4.63 -1.07
CA LYS A 95 -5.80 5.09 0.27
C LYS A 95 -4.79 4.17 0.92
N LEU A 96 -3.82 4.76 1.58
CA LEU A 96 -2.89 4.11 2.47
C LEU A 96 -2.95 4.80 3.83
N ARG A 97 -3.13 4.03 4.88
CA ARG A 97 -3.08 4.48 6.26
C ARG A 97 -2.00 3.70 6.98
N PHE A 98 -1.28 4.36 7.85
CA PHE A 98 -0.37 3.63 8.73
C PHE A 98 -0.37 4.20 10.14
N PHE A 99 -0.06 3.32 11.06
CA PHE A 99 -0.08 3.55 12.48
C PHE A 99 1.31 3.27 13.04
N GLN A 100 1.78 4.18 13.87
CA GLN A 100 3.03 4.06 14.61
C GLN A 100 2.84 4.65 16.01
N PRO A 101 3.76 4.45 16.98
CA PRO A 101 3.54 4.91 18.33
C PRO A 101 3.09 6.37 18.35
N ARG A 102 1.91 6.62 18.95
CA ARG A 102 1.30 7.95 19.15
C ARG A 102 0.98 8.73 17.86
N GLN A 103 0.98 8.07 16.70
CA GLN A 103 0.71 8.74 15.44
C GLN A 103 -0.08 7.86 14.47
N TYR A 104 -1.03 8.49 13.79
CA TYR A 104 -1.79 7.94 12.67
C TYR A 104 -1.60 8.82 11.44
N ILE A 105 -1.23 8.24 10.32
CA ILE A 105 -1.06 8.95 9.05
C ILE A 105 -1.98 8.35 8.00
N SER A 106 -2.67 9.23 7.27
CA SER A 106 -3.55 8.87 6.15
C SER A 106 -3.09 9.56 4.88
N ILE A 107 -2.93 8.79 3.82
CA ILE A 107 -2.60 9.25 2.47
C ILE A 107 -3.79 8.92 1.56
N ASP A 108 -4.33 9.91 0.90
CA ASP A 108 -5.33 9.74 -0.16
C ASP A 108 -4.68 10.10 -1.50
N TYR A 109 -4.35 9.09 -2.31
CA TYR A 109 -3.69 9.29 -3.60
C TYR A 109 -4.63 9.88 -4.65
N GLY A 110 -5.94 9.65 -4.51
CA GLY A 110 -6.94 10.20 -5.43
C GLY A 110 -7.07 11.72 -5.28
N ARG A 111 -7.02 12.19 -4.04
CA ARG A 111 -7.07 13.62 -3.69
C ARG A 111 -5.69 14.26 -3.58
N GLN A 112 -4.63 13.46 -3.62
CA GLN A 112 -3.25 13.88 -3.34
C GLN A 112 -3.14 14.62 -2.00
N ASP A 113 -3.76 14.05 -0.96
CA ASP A 113 -3.84 14.64 0.37
C ASP A 113 -3.17 13.77 1.42
N VAL A 114 -2.60 14.39 2.44
CA VAL A 114 -1.95 13.72 3.58
C VAL A 114 -2.42 14.39 4.86
N VAL A 115 -2.85 13.58 5.82
CA VAL A 115 -3.19 14.04 7.17
C VAL A 115 -2.48 13.16 8.18
N ALA A 116 -1.85 13.77 9.17
CA ALA A 116 -1.24 13.10 10.31
C ALA A 116 -1.90 13.56 11.61
N PHE A 117 -2.29 12.62 12.47
CA PHE A 117 -2.74 12.88 13.82
C PHE A 117 -1.68 12.39 14.79
N THR A 118 -1.30 13.23 15.74
CA THR A 118 -0.28 12.90 16.73
C THR A 118 -0.86 13.15 18.13
N VAL A 119 -0.64 12.19 19.03
CA VAL A 119 -0.95 12.36 20.44
C VAL A 119 0.21 13.09 21.10
N GLY A 120 -0.03 14.34 21.55
CA GLY A 120 0.97 15.16 22.24
C GLY A 120 1.34 14.58 23.59
N ASP A 121 2.57 14.82 24.05
CA ASP A 121 2.92 14.61 25.45
C ASP A 121 2.23 15.68 26.29
N SER A 122 1.50 15.25 27.31
CA SER A 122 1.14 16.14 28.38
C SER A 122 2.46 16.67 28.97
N SER A 123 2.65 17.99 29.02
CA SER A 123 3.80 18.58 29.70
C SER A 123 3.95 17.93 31.08
N PRO A 124 5.16 17.61 31.55
CA PRO A 124 5.37 17.02 32.87
C PRO A 124 4.75 17.84 34.03
N GLN A 125 4.36 19.08 33.74
CA GLN A 125 3.72 20.01 34.67
C GLN A 125 2.20 20.17 34.49
N ALA A 126 1.61 19.52 33.45
CA ALA A 126 0.18 19.53 33.28
C ALA A 126 -0.45 18.48 34.20
N THR A 127 -1.46 18.86 34.95
CA THR A 127 -2.38 17.94 35.63
C THR A 127 -2.82 16.88 34.59
N PRO A 128 -2.84 15.57 34.97
CA PRO A 128 -3.28 14.52 34.04
C PRO A 128 -4.66 14.89 33.48
N SER A 129 -4.71 15.43 32.29
CA SER A 129 -5.99 15.68 31.63
C SER A 129 -6.51 14.33 31.16
N VAL A 130 -7.76 14.04 31.45
CA VAL A 130 -8.46 12.81 31.04
C VAL A 130 -8.53 12.69 29.51
N ASN A 131 -8.28 13.78 28.76
CA ASN A 131 -8.30 13.81 27.30
C ASN A 131 -6.89 14.01 26.73
N PRO A 132 -6.40 13.08 25.91
CA PRO A 132 -5.13 13.25 25.20
C PRO A 132 -5.22 14.47 24.26
N GLN A 133 -4.18 15.28 24.24
CA GLN A 133 -4.08 16.37 23.26
C GLN A 133 -3.77 15.76 21.89
N ILE A 134 -4.73 15.86 20.97
CA ILE A 134 -4.57 15.38 19.60
C ILE A 134 -4.19 16.57 18.71
N GLY A 135 -2.95 16.55 18.20
CA GLY A 135 -2.49 17.46 17.17
C GLY A 135 -2.84 16.93 15.79
N MET A 136 -3.21 17.80 14.87
CA MET A 136 -3.39 17.49 13.46
C MET A 136 -2.37 18.26 12.63
N LEU A 137 -1.62 17.54 11.83
CA LEU A 137 -0.68 18.09 10.84
C LEU A 137 -1.16 17.74 9.44
N LYS A 138 -1.24 18.74 8.58
CA LYS A 138 -1.52 18.57 7.16
C LYS A 138 -0.31 19.03 6.34
N PRO A 139 0.61 18.13 5.98
CA PRO A 139 1.77 18.49 5.17
C PRO A 139 1.34 19.07 3.83
N SER A 140 2.06 20.09 3.34
CA SER A 140 1.81 20.62 2.02
C SER A 140 2.19 19.60 0.95
N VAL A 141 1.27 19.34 0.03
CA VAL A 141 1.48 18.44 -1.10
C VAL A 141 1.36 19.24 -2.38
N THR A 142 2.40 19.22 -3.20
CA THR A 142 2.32 19.76 -4.56
C THR A 142 1.60 18.75 -5.43
N SER A 143 0.44 19.11 -5.95
CA SER A 143 -0.31 18.26 -6.88
C SER A 143 0.43 18.19 -8.21
N GLU A 144 0.73 16.99 -8.65
CA GLU A 144 1.38 16.69 -9.92
C GLU A 144 0.82 15.38 -10.49
N GLU A 145 0.73 15.29 -11.81
CA GLU A 145 0.36 14.05 -12.47
C GLU A 145 1.47 12.99 -12.22
N PRO A 146 1.11 11.78 -11.68
CA PRO A 146 2.09 10.81 -11.20
C PRO A 146 3.10 10.34 -12.24
N LEU A 147 2.64 10.00 -13.45
CA LEU A 147 3.52 9.56 -14.53
C LEU A 147 4.52 10.65 -14.96
N ARG A 148 4.06 11.90 -15.00
CA ARG A 148 4.93 13.05 -15.30
C ARG A 148 6.00 13.22 -14.24
N ALA A 149 5.64 13.07 -12.95
CA ALA A 149 6.58 13.16 -11.84
C ALA A 149 7.63 12.04 -11.90
N GLU A 150 7.21 10.81 -12.24
CA GLU A 150 8.07 9.65 -12.41
C GLU A 150 9.07 9.85 -13.54
N LEU A 151 8.58 10.20 -14.75
CA LEU A 151 9.43 10.45 -15.90
C LEU A 151 10.45 11.57 -15.66
N ARG A 152 10.02 12.66 -15.01
CA ARG A 152 10.92 13.76 -14.63
C ARG A 152 12.02 13.27 -13.68
N ALA A 153 11.65 12.53 -12.62
CA ALA A 153 12.61 12.00 -11.66
C ALA A 153 13.62 11.07 -12.32
N PHE A 154 13.18 10.23 -13.25
CA PHE A 154 14.04 9.34 -14.01
C PHE A 154 15.01 10.12 -14.92
N LEU A 155 14.51 11.08 -15.71
CA LEU A 155 15.33 11.91 -16.58
C LEU A 155 16.36 12.73 -15.80
N ASP A 156 15.99 13.25 -14.64
CA ASP A 156 16.91 13.97 -13.76
C ASP A 156 18.01 13.05 -13.21
N ALA A 157 17.69 11.82 -12.84
CA ALA A 157 18.68 10.83 -12.42
C ALA A 157 19.66 10.49 -13.55
N VAL A 158 19.17 10.30 -14.79
CA VAL A 158 20.02 10.06 -15.98
C VAL A 158 20.94 11.25 -16.24
N ARG A 159 20.41 12.47 -16.24
CA ARG A 159 21.19 13.69 -16.51
C ARG A 159 22.29 13.92 -15.48
N ARG A 160 21.98 13.66 -14.20
CA ARG A 160 22.91 13.85 -13.08
C ARG A 160 23.79 12.62 -12.84
N ARG A 161 23.57 11.53 -13.57
CA ARG A 161 24.24 10.23 -13.35
C ARG A 161 24.13 9.77 -11.89
N SER A 162 22.96 10.00 -11.28
CA SER A 162 22.66 9.63 -9.90
C SER A 162 21.72 8.41 -9.84
N THR A 163 21.71 7.76 -8.69
CA THR A 163 20.75 6.66 -8.43
C THR A 163 19.32 7.20 -8.52
N PRO A 164 18.42 6.55 -9.28
CA PRO A 164 17.01 6.93 -9.32
C PRO A 164 16.33 6.75 -7.96
N VAL A 165 15.26 7.51 -7.73
CA VAL A 165 14.48 7.47 -6.46
C VAL A 165 13.91 6.08 -6.19
N VAL A 166 13.45 5.40 -7.24
CA VAL A 166 13.06 3.98 -7.21
C VAL A 166 14.06 3.22 -8.07
N THR A 167 14.75 2.27 -7.47
CA THR A 167 15.80 1.49 -8.14
C THR A 167 15.21 0.24 -8.80
N LEU A 168 16.00 -0.38 -9.68
CA LEU A 168 15.67 -1.70 -10.24
C LEU A 168 15.49 -2.76 -9.13
N GLU A 169 16.27 -2.66 -8.06
CA GLU A 169 16.16 -3.57 -6.92
C GLU A 169 14.86 -3.39 -6.15
N ASP A 170 14.39 -2.15 -5.99
CA ASP A 170 13.09 -1.88 -5.37
C ASP A 170 11.95 -2.49 -6.21
N GLY A 171 11.99 -2.28 -7.53
CA GLY A 171 11.03 -2.89 -8.46
C GLY A 171 11.08 -4.42 -8.44
N ARG A 172 12.29 -5.02 -8.38
CA ARG A 172 12.46 -6.46 -8.26
C ARG A 172 11.85 -7.02 -6.98
N ARG A 173 12.04 -6.34 -5.85
CA ARG A 173 11.47 -6.72 -4.55
C ARG A 173 9.94 -6.67 -4.56
N ALA A 174 9.36 -5.60 -5.10
CA ALA A 174 7.91 -5.45 -5.22
C ALA A 174 7.31 -6.54 -6.12
N LEU A 175 7.94 -6.82 -7.27
CA LEU A 175 7.51 -7.87 -8.19
C LEU A 175 7.63 -9.26 -7.58
N ALA A 176 8.74 -9.58 -6.92
CA ALA A 176 8.93 -10.87 -6.25
C ALA A 176 7.86 -11.12 -5.18
N LEU A 177 7.53 -10.11 -4.39
CA LEU A 177 6.47 -10.20 -3.38
C LEU A 177 5.10 -10.37 -4.05
N ALA A 178 4.80 -9.63 -5.11
CA ALA A 178 3.55 -9.75 -5.85
C ALA A 178 3.36 -11.16 -6.44
N LEU A 179 4.41 -11.76 -7.01
CA LEU A 179 4.38 -13.14 -7.53
C LEU A 179 4.19 -14.18 -6.41
N ASN A 180 4.81 -13.97 -5.24
CA ASN A 180 4.59 -14.82 -4.07
C ASN A 180 3.12 -14.76 -3.62
N ILE A 181 2.53 -13.58 -3.56
CA ILE A 181 1.11 -13.36 -3.24
C ILE A 181 0.20 -14.10 -4.24
N VAL A 182 0.46 -13.99 -5.54
CA VAL A 182 -0.30 -14.70 -6.58
C VAL A 182 -0.22 -16.21 -6.38
N THR A 183 0.96 -16.73 -6.03
CA THR A 183 1.16 -18.15 -5.73
C THR A 183 0.33 -18.58 -4.52
N ASP A 184 0.32 -17.80 -3.44
CA ASP A 184 -0.45 -18.11 -2.22
C ASP A 184 -1.96 -18.08 -2.49
N ILE A 185 -2.45 -17.12 -3.30
CA ILE A 185 -3.85 -17.07 -3.75
C ILE A 185 -4.23 -18.35 -4.49
N HIS A 186 -3.40 -18.81 -5.42
CA HIS A 186 -3.68 -20.04 -6.19
C HIS A 186 -3.68 -21.28 -5.28
N GLN A 187 -2.75 -21.38 -4.34
CA GLN A 187 -2.71 -22.47 -3.37
C GLN A 187 -3.93 -22.47 -2.47
N HIS A 188 -4.38 -21.29 -2.02
CA HIS A 188 -5.61 -21.16 -1.24
C HIS A 188 -6.84 -21.56 -2.07
N GLY A 189 -6.96 -21.05 -3.30
CA GLY A 189 -8.04 -21.38 -4.24
C GLY A 189 -8.15 -22.88 -4.50
N SER A 190 -7.02 -23.57 -4.66
CA SER A 190 -6.97 -25.02 -4.86
C SER A 190 -7.48 -25.79 -3.62
N ARG A 191 -7.14 -25.35 -2.42
CA ARG A 191 -7.61 -25.97 -1.17
C ARG A 191 -9.13 -25.93 -1.00
N ILE A 192 -9.78 -24.85 -1.44
CA ILE A 192 -11.24 -24.67 -1.33
C ILE A 192 -12.00 -25.13 -2.59
N ASN A 193 -11.32 -25.73 -3.59
CA ASN A 193 -11.90 -26.12 -4.87
C ASN A 193 -12.63 -24.97 -5.59
N LEU A 194 -12.04 -23.78 -5.59
CA LEU A 194 -12.63 -22.55 -6.11
C LEU A 194 -13.14 -22.69 -7.56
N GLU A 195 -12.43 -23.45 -8.42
CA GLU A 195 -12.87 -23.71 -9.79
C GLU A 195 -14.23 -24.39 -9.91
N LYS A 196 -14.61 -25.24 -8.94
CA LYS A 196 -15.94 -25.85 -8.93
C LYS A 196 -17.02 -24.87 -8.53
N LEU A 197 -16.70 -23.93 -7.65
CA LEU A 197 -17.64 -22.91 -7.16
C LEU A 197 -17.90 -21.82 -8.19
N THR A 198 -16.97 -21.55 -9.08
CA THR A 198 -17.09 -20.49 -10.10
C THR A 198 -17.70 -20.98 -11.43
N ARG A 199 -17.87 -22.30 -11.61
CA ARG A 199 -18.49 -22.90 -12.82
C ARG A 199 -19.96 -23.28 -12.64
N SER A 200 -20.53 -23.09 -11.46
CA SER A 200 -21.95 -23.31 -11.16
C SER A 200 -22.73 -22.00 -11.33
#